data_5649a0a56bc888eafaf70717dfb1b3bc
#
_entry.id   5649a0a56bc888eafaf70717dfb1b3bc
#
_cell.length_a   1.000
_cell.length_b   1.000
_cell.length_c   1.000
_cell.angle_alpha   90.00
_cell.angle_beta   90.00
_cell.angle_gamma   90.00
#
_symmetry.space_group_name_H-M   'P 1'
#
loop_
_entity.id
_entity.type
_entity.pdbx_description
1 polymer ?
#
loop_
_entity_poly.entity_id
_entity_poly.type
_entity_poly.pdbx_seq_one_letter_code
_entity_poly.pdbx_strand_id
1 'polypeptide(L)'
;VKSIIMAAGLSALLALVGCAPVAEKATDQSAEAAACAARGGEMRPVGRLQSVQCVIRYADAGKPCTDGAQCQGDCLASADARPAAGAAASGFCAADSNRFGCRTVIEHGQAKPTLCVD
;
A
#
# COMPACT_ATOMS: atom_id res chain seq x y z
N VAL A 1 -69.29 43.62 -13.20
CA VAL A 1 -68.47 43.90 -14.37
C VAL A 1 -66.99 43.82 -14.00
N LYS A 2 -66.26 43.04 -14.70
CA LYS A 2 -64.79 42.89 -14.82
C LYS A 2 -64.18 41.78 -14.01
N SER A 3 -64.11 40.69 -14.69
CA SER A 3 -63.19 39.57 -14.44
C SER A 3 -61.76 40.03 -14.61
N ILE A 4 -60.95 39.77 -13.62
CA ILE A 4 -59.47 39.82 -13.75
C ILE A 4 -58.96 38.42 -13.56
N ILE A 5 -58.46 37.84 -14.64
CA ILE A 5 -57.82 36.56 -14.67
C ILE A 5 -56.39 36.77 -14.24
N MET A 6 -56.04 36.25 -13.07
CA MET A 6 -54.65 36.16 -12.66
C MET A 6 -54.06 34.82 -13.15
N ALA A 7 -53.20 34.93 -14.09
CA ALA A 7 -52.36 33.80 -14.50
C ALA A 7 -51.26 33.58 -13.46
N ALA A 8 -51.34 32.48 -12.71
CA ALA A 8 -50.29 32.04 -11.84
C ALA A 8 -49.23 31.33 -12.64
N GLY A 9 -48.08 31.99 -12.82
CA GLY A 9 -46.90 31.39 -13.40
C GLY A 9 -46.25 30.43 -12.39
N LEU A 10 -46.31 29.16 -12.67
CA LEU A 10 -45.64 28.11 -11.91
C LEU A 10 -44.19 28.00 -12.38
N SER A 11 -43.27 28.71 -11.70
CA SER A 11 -41.84 28.57 -11.93
C SER A 11 -41.34 27.30 -11.26
N ALA A 12 -41.12 26.30 -12.05
CA ALA A 12 -40.43 25.07 -11.62
C ALA A 12 -38.93 25.34 -11.45
N LEU A 13 -38.47 25.50 -10.20
CA LEU A 13 -37.05 25.44 -9.88
C LEU A 13 -36.60 23.99 -9.97
N LEU A 14 -35.89 23.66 -11.04
CA LEU A 14 -35.08 22.43 -11.07
C LEU A 14 -33.84 22.66 -10.21
N ALA A 15 -33.86 22.15 -9.00
CA ALA A 15 -32.65 22.02 -8.20
C ALA A 15 -31.79 20.92 -8.80
N LEU A 16 -30.73 21.29 -9.50
CA LEU A 16 -29.65 20.35 -9.87
C LEU A 16 -28.90 20.00 -8.58
N VAL A 17 -29.23 18.87 -8.00
CA VAL A 17 -28.42 18.24 -6.96
C VAL A 17 -27.19 17.69 -7.67
N GLY A 18 -26.14 18.50 -7.74
CA GLY A 18 -24.82 18.04 -8.17
C GLY A 18 -24.24 17.11 -7.11
N CYS A 19 -24.22 15.83 -7.40
CA CYS A 19 -23.43 14.87 -6.62
C CYS A 19 -21.95 15.22 -6.78
N ALA A 20 -21.32 15.69 -5.72
CA ALA A 20 -19.88 15.82 -5.63
C ALA A 20 -19.32 14.83 -4.58
N PRO A 21 -19.01 13.57 -4.95
CA PRO A 21 -18.37 12.62 -4.01
C PRO A 21 -16.85 12.62 -4.09
N VAL A 22 -16.21 13.60 -4.75
CA VAL A 22 -14.77 13.57 -5.03
C VAL A 22 -13.92 14.14 -3.89
N ALA A 23 -14.47 15.00 -3.06
CA ALA A 23 -13.71 15.68 -2.01
C ALA A 23 -13.37 14.79 -0.81
N GLU A 24 -14.25 13.87 -0.41
CA GLU A 24 -14.01 12.96 0.72
C GLU A 24 -12.87 11.97 0.42
N LYS A 25 -12.83 11.42 -0.79
CA LYS A 25 -11.78 10.45 -1.18
C LYS A 25 -10.40 11.09 -1.28
N ALA A 26 -10.31 12.32 -1.75
CA ALA A 26 -9.05 13.06 -1.82
C ALA A 26 -8.53 13.45 -0.42
N THR A 27 -9.41 13.81 0.51
CA THR A 27 -9.05 14.13 1.89
C THR A 27 -8.56 12.90 2.65
N ASP A 28 -9.19 11.75 2.43
CA ASP A 28 -8.82 10.47 3.03
C ASP A 28 -7.43 10.01 2.53
N GLN A 29 -7.17 10.09 1.24
CA GLN A 29 -5.86 9.78 0.65
C GLN A 29 -4.75 10.70 1.17
N SER A 30 -5.03 11.97 1.40
CA SER A 30 -4.04 12.91 1.96
C SER A 30 -3.71 12.58 3.41
N ALA A 31 -4.69 12.22 4.22
CA ALA A 31 -4.50 11.79 5.60
C ALA A 31 -3.70 10.48 5.66
N GLU A 32 -4.00 9.52 4.78
CA GLU A 32 -3.28 8.25 4.68
C GLU A 32 -1.82 8.47 4.26
N ALA A 33 -1.56 9.34 3.27
CA ALA A 33 -0.21 9.68 2.85
C ALA A 33 0.59 10.36 3.96
N ALA A 34 -0.01 11.27 4.72
CA ALA A 34 0.62 11.92 5.87
C ALA A 34 0.95 10.90 6.98
N ALA A 35 0.04 9.99 7.29
CA ALA A 35 0.25 8.92 8.26
C ALA A 35 1.35 7.95 7.80
N CYS A 36 1.43 7.64 6.52
CA CYS A 36 2.49 6.84 5.92
C CYS A 36 3.86 7.54 6.05
N ALA A 37 3.96 8.81 5.69
CA ALA A 37 5.17 9.60 5.80
C ALA A 37 5.66 9.71 7.26
N ALA A 38 4.75 9.86 8.22
CA ALA A 38 5.08 9.90 9.65
C ALA A 38 5.73 8.60 10.15
N ARG A 39 5.49 7.47 9.47
CA ARG A 39 6.12 6.17 9.75
C ARG A 39 7.39 5.91 8.94
N GLY A 40 7.89 6.92 8.22
CA GLY A 40 9.05 6.77 7.34
C GLY A 40 8.75 6.05 6.03
N GLY A 41 7.49 6.06 5.60
CA GLY A 41 7.01 5.40 4.39
C GLY A 41 6.65 6.35 3.27
N GLU A 42 6.35 5.76 2.13
CA GLU A 42 5.90 6.42 0.92
C GLU A 42 4.73 5.65 0.32
N MET A 43 3.69 6.34 -0.13
CA MET A 43 2.59 5.72 -0.86
C MET A 43 3.07 5.34 -2.26
N ARG A 44 3.07 4.05 -2.58
CA ARG A 44 3.58 3.52 -3.85
C ARG A 44 2.65 2.47 -4.43
N PRO A 45 2.47 2.43 -5.76
CA PRO A 45 1.83 1.30 -6.40
C PRO A 45 2.69 0.04 -6.24
N VAL A 46 2.09 -1.05 -5.79
CA VAL A 46 2.77 -2.32 -5.54
C VAL A 46 1.95 -3.49 -6.06
N GLY A 47 2.65 -4.59 -6.30
CA GLY A 47 2.04 -5.81 -6.80
C GLY A 47 1.54 -5.70 -8.24
N ARG A 48 0.94 -6.76 -8.72
CA ARG A 48 0.43 -6.86 -10.09
C ARG A 48 -0.76 -5.94 -10.36
N LEU A 49 -1.59 -5.74 -9.34
CA LEU A 49 -2.75 -4.85 -9.43
C LEU A 49 -2.40 -3.37 -9.30
N GLN A 50 -1.13 -3.04 -9.06
CA GLN A 50 -0.67 -1.65 -8.85
C GLN A 50 -1.49 -0.92 -7.78
N SER A 51 -1.89 -1.63 -6.73
CA SER A 51 -2.58 -1.05 -5.59
C SER A 51 -1.64 -0.12 -4.82
N VAL A 52 -2.09 1.09 -4.54
CA VAL A 52 -1.29 2.05 -3.79
C VAL A 52 -1.29 1.65 -2.32
N GLN A 53 -0.11 1.41 -1.77
CA GLN A 53 0.11 1.03 -0.37
C GLN A 53 1.24 1.83 0.24
N CYS A 54 1.21 1.97 1.57
CA CYS A 54 2.31 2.57 2.31
C CYS A 54 3.50 1.60 2.36
N VAL A 55 4.59 1.96 1.73
CA VAL A 55 5.84 1.20 1.75
C VAL A 55 6.83 1.89 2.68
N ILE A 56 7.17 1.25 3.79
CA ILE A 56 8.08 1.76 4.79
C ILE A 56 9.50 1.30 4.46
N ARG A 57 10.44 2.22 4.42
CA ARG A 57 11.86 1.92 4.25
C ARG A 57 12.49 1.52 5.56
N TYR A 58 13.32 0.50 5.54
CA TYR A 58 14.05 0.03 6.71
C TYR A 58 15.46 0.60 6.76
N ALA A 59 15.88 1.06 7.94
CA ALA A 59 17.19 1.67 8.13
C ALA A 59 18.35 0.65 8.04
N ASP A 60 18.06 -0.61 8.30
CA ASP A 60 19.00 -1.71 8.28
C ASP A 60 19.02 -2.51 6.97
N ALA A 61 18.45 -1.94 5.89
CA ALA A 61 18.43 -2.55 4.56
C ALA A 61 19.81 -3.08 4.14
N GLY A 62 19.85 -4.33 3.72
CA GLY A 62 21.09 -4.98 3.24
C GLY A 62 22.06 -5.42 4.33
N LYS A 63 21.74 -5.26 5.60
CA LYS A 63 22.54 -5.82 6.69
C LYS A 63 22.53 -7.33 6.63
N PRO A 64 23.70 -8.02 6.73
CA PRO A 64 23.76 -9.47 6.77
C PRO A 64 22.95 -10.04 7.94
N CYS A 65 22.24 -11.13 7.71
CA CYS A 65 21.39 -11.77 8.71
C CYS A 65 21.28 -13.28 8.49
N THR A 66 20.86 -13.97 9.54
CA THR A 66 20.50 -15.40 9.54
C THR A 66 19.10 -15.64 10.12
N ASP A 67 18.44 -14.56 10.60
CA ASP A 67 17.11 -14.61 11.18
C ASP A 67 16.44 -13.24 11.11
N GLY A 68 15.11 -13.23 10.94
CA GLY A 68 14.34 -11.99 10.90
C GLY A 68 14.40 -11.18 12.19
N ALA A 69 14.68 -11.81 13.34
CA ALA A 69 14.84 -11.09 14.62
C ALA A 69 16.03 -10.12 14.63
N GLN A 70 16.96 -10.25 13.69
CA GLN A 70 18.12 -9.37 13.52
C GLN A 70 17.82 -8.14 12.68
N CYS A 71 16.63 -8.07 12.07
CA CYS A 71 16.23 -7.07 11.08
C CYS A 71 14.98 -6.29 11.53
N GLN A 72 14.80 -5.09 11.00
CA GLN A 72 13.54 -4.37 11.15
C GLN A 72 12.40 -5.04 10.35
N GLY A 73 12.74 -5.62 9.19
CA GLY A 73 11.85 -6.44 8.39
C GLY A 73 12.27 -7.90 8.36
N ASP A 74 12.00 -8.58 7.26
CA ASP A 74 12.40 -9.97 7.07
C ASP A 74 13.90 -10.09 6.76
N CYS A 75 14.52 -11.22 7.13
CA CYS A 75 15.81 -11.65 6.58
C CYS A 75 15.56 -12.42 5.30
N LEU A 76 16.08 -11.95 4.17
CA LEU A 76 15.83 -12.50 2.85
C LEU A 76 17.11 -13.04 2.20
N ALA A 77 17.03 -14.20 1.58
CA ALA A 77 18.09 -14.66 0.69
C ALA A 77 18.27 -13.66 -0.47
N SER A 78 19.49 -13.54 -1.01
CA SER A 78 19.69 -12.73 -2.21
C SER A 78 18.85 -13.27 -3.37
N ALA A 79 18.43 -12.38 -4.28
CA ALA A 79 17.55 -12.74 -5.39
C ALA A 79 18.14 -13.83 -6.30
N ASP A 80 19.45 -13.88 -6.40
CA ASP A 80 20.18 -14.85 -7.22
C ASP A 80 20.36 -16.20 -6.52
N ALA A 81 20.37 -16.20 -5.18
CA ALA A 81 20.47 -17.41 -4.38
C ALA A 81 19.07 -17.91 -4.04
N ARG A 82 18.65 -18.98 -4.67
CA ARG A 82 17.39 -19.68 -4.37
C ARG A 82 17.67 -20.95 -3.58
N PRO A 83 18.03 -20.84 -2.29
CA PRO A 83 18.32 -22.02 -1.50
C PRO A 83 17.09 -22.91 -1.39
N ALA A 84 17.33 -24.23 -1.37
CA ALA A 84 16.25 -25.18 -1.15
C ALA A 84 15.66 -24.98 0.25
N ALA A 85 14.36 -25.21 0.40
CA ALA A 85 13.69 -25.13 1.69
C ALA A 85 14.35 -26.06 2.71
N GLY A 86 14.65 -25.55 3.90
CA GLY A 86 15.36 -26.27 4.97
C GLY A 86 16.87 -26.25 4.86
N ALA A 87 17.45 -25.80 3.74
CA ALA A 87 18.91 -25.69 3.61
C ALA A 87 19.45 -24.60 4.53
N ALA A 88 20.66 -24.80 5.07
CA ALA A 88 21.39 -23.77 5.79
C ALA A 88 21.64 -22.58 4.85
N ALA A 89 21.28 -21.39 5.29
CA ALA A 89 21.38 -20.18 4.48
C ALA A 89 21.52 -18.93 5.35
N SER A 90 22.11 -17.91 4.75
CA SER A 90 22.13 -16.55 5.26
C SER A 90 21.53 -15.61 4.22
N GLY A 91 21.24 -14.39 4.63
CA GLY A 91 20.64 -13.40 3.76
C GLY A 91 20.95 -11.97 4.19
N PHE A 92 20.09 -11.08 3.79
CA PHE A 92 20.19 -9.65 4.08
C PHE A 92 18.83 -9.12 4.54
N CYS A 93 18.87 -8.15 5.44
CA CYS A 93 17.66 -7.48 5.90
C CYS A 93 16.95 -6.81 4.73
N ALA A 94 15.64 -6.99 4.65
CA ALA A 94 14.80 -6.42 3.62
C ALA A 94 14.95 -4.89 3.55
N ALA A 95 14.86 -4.34 2.34
CA ALA A 95 15.01 -2.91 2.13
C ALA A 95 13.78 -2.11 2.58
N ASP A 96 12.61 -2.72 2.47
CA ASP A 96 11.32 -2.09 2.76
C ASP A 96 10.24 -3.12 3.09
N SER A 97 9.04 -2.62 3.41
CA SER A 97 7.88 -3.45 3.76
C SER A 97 7.11 -4.02 2.58
N ASN A 98 7.56 -3.80 1.34
CA ASN A 98 6.91 -4.36 0.16
C ASN A 98 7.07 -5.89 0.12
N ARG A 99 5.94 -6.59 0.12
CA ARG A 99 5.92 -8.07 0.16
C ARG A 99 5.63 -8.73 -1.18
N PHE A 100 5.48 -7.96 -2.23
CA PHE A 100 5.21 -8.47 -3.57
C PHE A 100 6.49 -8.97 -4.27
N GLY A 101 6.31 -9.91 -5.17
CA GLY A 101 7.39 -10.61 -5.85
C GLY A 101 7.78 -11.93 -5.19
N CYS A 102 8.78 -12.59 -5.72
CA CYS A 102 9.29 -13.87 -5.19
C CYS A 102 10.40 -13.64 -4.17
N ARG A 103 10.31 -14.30 -3.02
CA ARG A 103 11.30 -14.16 -1.96
C ARG A 103 11.43 -15.42 -1.12
N THR A 104 12.61 -15.63 -0.59
CA THR A 104 12.95 -16.72 0.33
C THR A 104 13.36 -16.10 1.66
N VAL A 105 12.55 -16.33 2.69
CA VAL A 105 12.84 -15.88 4.06
C VAL A 105 13.86 -16.82 4.70
N ILE A 106 14.78 -16.25 5.46
CA ILE A 106 15.74 -16.98 6.28
C ILE A 106 15.31 -16.86 7.75
N GLU A 107 15.09 -18.01 8.38
CA GLU A 107 14.75 -18.12 9.79
C GLU A 107 15.64 -19.15 10.46
N HIS A 108 16.21 -18.82 11.63
CA HIS A 108 17.10 -19.71 12.38
C HIS A 108 18.23 -20.30 11.54
N GLY A 109 18.80 -19.52 10.62
CA GLY A 109 19.86 -19.95 9.73
C GLY A 109 19.44 -20.91 8.63
N GLN A 110 18.15 -21.07 8.37
CA GLN A 110 17.60 -21.97 7.34
C GLN A 110 16.66 -21.23 6.40
N ALA A 111 16.69 -21.63 5.14
CA ALA A 111 15.78 -21.11 4.13
C ALA A 111 14.37 -21.69 4.30
N LYS A 112 13.37 -20.83 4.28
CA LYS A 112 11.96 -21.21 4.09
C LYS A 112 11.67 -21.48 2.61
N PRO A 113 10.54 -22.10 2.28
CA PRO A 113 10.11 -22.19 0.89
C PRO A 113 10.05 -20.80 0.23
N THR A 114 10.50 -20.71 -1.00
CA THR A 114 10.33 -19.47 -1.79
C THR A 114 8.85 -19.21 -2.04
N LEU A 115 8.39 -18.03 -1.68
CA LEU A 115 7.01 -17.60 -1.91
C LEU A 115 6.98 -16.45 -2.91
N CYS A 116 6.02 -16.51 -3.82
CA CYS A 116 5.74 -15.46 -4.77
C CYS A 116 4.36 -14.87 -4.47
N VAL A 117 4.28 -13.57 -4.32
CA VAL A 117 3.05 -12.81 -4.07
C VAL A 117 2.86 -11.82 -5.20
N ASP A 118 1.68 -11.81 -5.82
CA ASP A 118 1.30 -10.94 -6.94
C ASP A 118 0.36 -9.79 -6.51
#